data_3ae353b395606aee6ddf4141cd2136b7
#
_entry.id   3ae353b395606aee6ddf4141cd2136b7
#
_cell.length_a   1.000
_cell.length_b   1.000
_cell.length_c   1.000
_cell.angle_alpha   90.00
_cell.angle_beta   90.00
_cell.angle_gamma   90.00
#
_symmetry.space_group_name_H-M   'P 1'
#
loop_
_entity.id
_entity.type
_entity.pdbx_description
1 polymer ?
#
loop_
_entity_poly.entity_id
_entity_poly.type
_entity_poly.pdbx_seq_one_letter_code
_entity_poly.pdbx_strand_id
1 'polypeptide(L)'
;MKHSKLFECHADELRFLSGQDKAQAVFHSLEARKSHAPILLPGISLPQALSAVLLEIVEQMWVNAALFVLFETPDALHQVRVSLRRLESFWVLTKHLPLSGDLLQKISELERLSRRFRANLAPAREWEIFFQSIVPKIKKRILLSEDQHDLCLLSRTRQKRSAQKAGKLLDSKPFMKMILETRMFAEGFSKLGENESLESFRARALLVLGRDVYSRSCAERSRKGAHRLRIALKTFRYVSEFFPENKRDHPDSPDIDMLHEALERLGRLNDYYSLRMRFWKLRKKEGSQNGRRIIGRLIIWLRRKEKKILASISRLDLSSICVF
;
A
#
# COMPACT_ATOMS: atom_id res chain seq x y z
N MET A 1 3.43 -4.96 31.38
CA MET A 1 3.72 -4.45 30.02
C MET A 1 4.50 -5.53 29.29
N LYS A 2 3.91 -6.19 28.29
CA LYS A 2 4.62 -7.21 27.49
C LYS A 2 5.47 -6.45 26.47
N HIS A 3 6.78 -6.49 26.62
CA HIS A 3 7.73 -5.94 25.65
C HIS A 3 7.51 -6.64 24.30
N SER A 4 7.25 -5.85 23.26
CA SER A 4 7.13 -6.35 21.90
C SER A 4 8.48 -6.93 21.44
N LYS A 5 8.46 -8.16 20.91
CA LYS A 5 9.65 -8.86 20.40
C LYS A 5 10.35 -8.16 19.23
N LEU A 6 9.72 -7.14 18.65
CA LEU A 6 10.26 -6.26 17.61
C LEU A 6 11.46 -5.43 18.10
N PHE A 7 11.57 -5.19 19.41
CA PHE A 7 12.57 -4.28 19.98
C PHE A 7 13.88 -4.92 20.39
N GLU A 8 13.95 -6.23 20.56
CA GLU A 8 15.17 -6.90 21.03
C GLU A 8 16.34 -6.75 20.03
N CYS A 9 16.08 -6.57 18.73
CA CYS A 9 17.13 -6.40 17.73
C CYS A 9 17.67 -4.96 17.60
N HIS A 10 16.90 -3.93 17.96
CA HIS A 10 17.36 -2.53 17.90
C HIS A 10 17.80 -1.97 19.26
N ALA A 11 17.59 -2.72 20.35
CA ALA A 11 18.01 -2.30 21.67
C ALA A 11 19.52 -2.10 21.79
N ASP A 12 20.31 -2.81 21.00
CA ASP A 12 21.76 -2.69 21.03
C ASP A 12 22.28 -1.42 20.32
N GLU A 13 21.66 -0.97 19.24
CA GLU A 13 22.00 0.31 18.58
C GLU A 13 21.60 1.54 19.42
N LEU A 14 20.50 1.44 20.16
CA LEU A 14 20.02 2.52 21.04
C LEU A 14 20.83 2.65 22.35
N ARG A 15 21.64 1.65 22.73
CA ARG A 15 22.48 1.70 23.95
C ARG A 15 23.60 2.73 23.88
N PHE A 16 24.02 3.14 22.69
CA PHE A 16 25.13 4.09 22.49
C PHE A 16 24.72 5.56 22.46
N LEU A 17 23.41 5.87 22.48
CA LEU A 17 22.93 7.24 22.46
C LEU A 17 22.74 7.80 23.87
N SER A 18 23.03 9.11 24.05
CA SER A 18 22.75 9.81 25.30
C SER A 18 21.23 9.89 25.58
N GLY A 19 20.84 10.18 26.83
CA GLY A 19 19.43 10.26 27.19
C GLY A 19 18.61 11.30 26.39
N GLN A 20 19.25 12.43 26.01
CA GLN A 20 18.64 13.46 25.16
C GLN A 20 18.57 13.02 23.70
N ASP A 21 19.61 12.37 23.18
CA ASP A 21 19.64 11.82 21.81
C ASP A 21 18.63 10.70 21.64
N LYS A 22 18.41 9.86 22.67
CA LYS A 22 17.36 8.83 22.69
C LYS A 22 15.97 9.44 22.63
N ALA A 23 15.70 10.49 23.39
CA ALA A 23 14.42 11.17 23.34
C ALA A 23 14.20 11.84 21.97
N GLN A 24 15.22 12.44 21.40
CA GLN A 24 15.17 13.09 20.10
C GLN A 24 15.08 12.10 18.94
N ALA A 25 15.79 10.95 19.00
CA ALA A 25 15.68 9.85 18.06
C ALA A 25 14.28 9.18 18.12
N VAL A 26 13.71 9.04 19.32
CA VAL A 26 12.33 8.55 19.49
C VAL A 26 11.31 9.57 18.97
N PHE A 27 11.53 10.87 19.14
CA PHE A 27 10.65 11.92 18.59
C PHE A 27 10.72 11.98 17.05
N HIS A 28 11.90 11.89 16.44
CA HIS A 28 12.05 11.78 15.00
C HIS A 28 11.52 10.45 14.43
N SER A 29 11.49 9.38 15.22
CA SER A 29 10.92 8.09 14.84
C SER A 29 9.40 8.00 14.95
N LEU A 30 8.73 9.03 15.52
CA LEU A 30 7.25 9.07 15.63
C LEU A 30 6.56 9.39 14.29
N GLU A 31 7.30 9.89 13.30
CA GLU A 31 6.78 10.09 11.96
C GLU A 31 6.87 8.79 11.14
N ALA A 32 5.77 8.48 10.44
CA ALA A 32 5.73 7.34 9.56
C ALA A 32 6.74 7.49 8.41
N ARG A 33 7.66 6.54 8.27
CA ARG A 33 8.66 6.51 7.20
C ARG A 33 7.98 6.36 5.86
N LYS A 34 8.08 7.40 5.02
CA LYS A 34 7.59 7.37 3.64
C LYS A 34 8.51 6.50 2.76
N SER A 35 8.00 6.09 1.61
CA SER A 35 8.82 5.40 0.61
C SER A 35 9.84 6.35 -0.02
N HIS A 36 11.05 5.86 -0.20
CA HIS A 36 12.10 6.53 -0.94
C HIS A 36 12.57 5.65 -2.10
N ALA A 37 13.10 6.26 -3.15
CA ALA A 37 13.92 5.53 -4.10
C ALA A 37 15.26 5.19 -3.42
N PRO A 38 15.84 4.00 -3.65
CA PRO A 38 17.18 3.72 -3.17
C PRO A 38 18.19 4.65 -3.86
N ILE A 39 19.27 4.97 -3.16
CA ILE A 39 20.40 5.66 -3.77
C ILE A 39 21.17 4.62 -4.59
N LEU A 40 21.12 4.75 -5.91
CA LEU A 40 21.83 3.87 -6.82
C LEU A 40 23.13 4.59 -7.29
N LEU A 41 24.25 3.93 -7.08
CA LEU A 41 25.53 4.45 -7.54
C LEU A 41 25.69 4.30 -9.05
N PRO A 42 26.41 5.19 -9.74
CA PRO A 42 26.72 5.01 -11.16
C PRO A 42 27.43 3.67 -11.39
N GLY A 43 27.01 2.92 -12.43
CA GLY A 43 27.59 1.63 -12.74
C GLY A 43 27.14 0.47 -11.83
N ILE A 44 26.14 0.67 -10.99
CA ILE A 44 25.57 -0.41 -10.19
C ILE A 44 24.95 -1.50 -11.09
N SER A 45 25.23 -2.77 -10.79
CA SER A 45 24.65 -3.87 -11.54
C SER A 45 23.15 -4.03 -11.31
N LEU A 46 22.42 -4.62 -12.26
CA LEU A 46 20.98 -4.87 -12.12
C LEU A 46 20.63 -5.67 -10.84
N PRO A 47 21.32 -6.78 -10.50
CA PRO A 47 21.05 -7.51 -9.27
C PRO A 47 21.26 -6.68 -8.00
N GLN A 48 22.30 -5.85 -7.97
CA GLN A 48 22.57 -4.95 -6.84
C GLN A 48 21.51 -3.87 -6.72
N ALA A 49 21.07 -3.27 -7.84
CA ALA A 49 19.99 -2.28 -7.85
C ALA A 49 18.66 -2.88 -7.35
N LEU A 50 18.31 -4.08 -7.79
CA LEU A 50 17.11 -4.80 -7.34
C LEU A 50 17.20 -5.16 -5.84
N SER A 51 18.37 -5.58 -5.37
CA SER A 51 18.62 -5.80 -3.95
C SER A 51 18.40 -4.53 -3.14
N ALA A 52 18.96 -3.39 -3.56
CA ALA A 52 18.80 -2.11 -2.89
C ALA A 52 17.32 -1.67 -2.80
N VAL A 53 16.54 -1.84 -3.89
CA VAL A 53 15.10 -1.58 -3.92
C VAL A 53 14.37 -2.45 -2.89
N LEU A 54 14.68 -3.74 -2.84
CA LEU A 54 14.02 -4.68 -1.95
C LEU A 54 14.34 -4.41 -0.49
N LEU A 55 15.59 -4.08 -0.17
CA LEU A 55 16.02 -3.69 1.18
C LEU A 55 15.31 -2.41 1.65
N GLU A 56 15.18 -1.40 0.80
CA GLU A 56 14.43 -0.18 1.13
C GLU A 56 12.94 -0.46 1.43
N ILE A 57 12.31 -1.36 0.65
CA ILE A 57 10.92 -1.77 0.91
C ILE A 57 10.79 -2.49 2.26
N VAL A 58 11.73 -3.38 2.57
CA VAL A 58 11.77 -4.12 3.83
C VAL A 58 11.95 -3.17 5.01
N GLU A 59 12.89 -2.25 4.90
CA GLU A 59 13.17 -1.25 5.93
C GLU A 59 11.97 -0.33 6.18
N GLN A 60 11.33 0.17 5.12
CA GLN A 60 10.08 0.94 5.23
C GLN A 60 9.00 0.13 5.97
N MET A 61 8.86 -1.15 5.63
CA MET A 61 7.85 -2.03 6.23
C MET A 61 8.12 -2.29 7.71
N TRP A 62 9.37 -2.58 8.05
CA TRP A 62 9.82 -2.86 9.40
C TRP A 62 9.60 -1.69 10.35
N VAL A 63 10.16 -0.51 10.02
CA VAL A 63 10.06 0.70 10.84
C VAL A 63 8.61 1.08 11.10
N ASN A 64 7.78 1.07 10.06
CA ASN A 64 6.36 1.42 10.21
C ASN A 64 5.56 0.35 10.95
N ALA A 65 5.90 -0.93 10.84
CA ALA A 65 5.26 -1.98 11.62
C ALA A 65 5.55 -1.80 13.11
N ALA A 66 6.81 -1.55 13.48
CA ALA A 66 7.22 -1.25 14.83
C ALA A 66 6.49 -0.01 15.39
N LEU A 67 6.49 1.08 14.61
CA LEU A 67 5.81 2.32 14.99
C LEU A 67 4.31 2.12 15.21
N PHE A 68 3.64 1.31 14.38
CA PHE A 68 2.22 1.01 14.56
C PHE A 68 1.95 0.11 15.78
N VAL A 69 2.78 -0.89 16.01
CA VAL A 69 2.64 -1.79 17.17
C VAL A 69 2.73 -1.03 18.49
N LEU A 70 3.61 0.00 18.54
CA LEU A 70 3.83 0.77 19.75
C LEU A 70 2.82 1.88 19.98
N PHE A 71 2.48 2.63 18.91
CA PHE A 71 1.76 3.89 19.03
C PHE A 71 0.41 3.89 18.30
N GLU A 72 0.07 2.81 17.60
CA GLU A 72 -1.16 2.67 16.79
C GLU A 72 -1.39 3.86 15.83
N THR A 73 -0.29 4.51 15.35
CA THR A 73 -0.39 5.68 14.47
C THR A 73 -0.99 5.31 13.11
N PRO A 74 -2.04 6.00 12.66
CA PRO A 74 -2.73 5.68 11.40
C PRO A 74 -1.80 5.73 10.19
N ASP A 75 -0.87 6.69 10.16
CA ASP A 75 0.05 6.86 9.05
C ASP A 75 1.07 5.72 8.96
N ALA A 76 1.54 5.19 10.10
CA ALA A 76 2.40 4.02 10.10
C ALA A 76 1.70 2.79 9.49
N LEU A 77 0.44 2.52 9.86
CA LEU A 77 -0.34 1.45 9.23
C LEU A 77 -0.50 1.68 7.72
N HIS A 78 -0.72 2.93 7.32
CA HIS A 78 -0.78 3.29 5.91
C HIS A 78 0.52 2.95 5.20
N GLN A 79 1.67 3.32 5.76
CA GLN A 79 2.99 3.06 5.17
C GLN A 79 3.35 1.56 5.14
N VAL A 80 2.98 0.76 6.16
CA VAL A 80 3.10 -0.71 6.07
C VAL A 80 2.30 -1.26 4.88
N ARG A 81 1.13 -0.75 4.62
CA ARG A 81 0.32 -1.18 3.46
C ARG A 81 0.87 -0.68 2.12
N VAL A 82 1.54 0.48 2.12
CA VAL A 82 2.28 0.98 0.96
C VAL A 82 3.47 0.08 0.68
N SER A 83 4.29 -0.25 1.69
CA SER A 83 5.46 -1.14 1.52
C SER A 83 5.06 -2.54 1.06
N LEU A 84 3.99 -3.14 1.61
CA LEU A 84 3.46 -4.42 1.11
C LEU A 84 2.99 -4.33 -0.36
N ARG A 85 2.44 -3.19 -0.79
CA ARG A 85 2.06 -2.98 -2.19
C ARG A 85 3.27 -2.80 -3.09
N ARG A 86 4.29 -2.06 -2.63
CA ARG A 86 5.57 -1.94 -3.33
C ARG A 86 6.23 -3.30 -3.50
N LEU A 87 6.21 -4.11 -2.44
CA LEU A 87 6.71 -5.48 -2.48
C LEU A 87 5.97 -6.35 -3.51
N GLU A 88 4.64 -6.27 -3.57
CA GLU A 88 3.86 -6.95 -4.61
C GLU A 88 4.25 -6.48 -6.03
N SER A 89 4.52 -5.19 -6.21
CA SER A 89 4.96 -4.64 -7.50
C SER A 89 6.38 -5.07 -7.85
N PHE A 90 7.26 -5.20 -6.85
CA PHE A 90 8.59 -5.76 -7.02
C PHE A 90 8.53 -7.22 -7.51
N TRP A 91 7.65 -8.05 -6.92
CA TRP A 91 7.48 -9.43 -7.40
C TRP A 91 6.93 -9.51 -8.82
N VAL A 92 6.10 -8.56 -9.25
CA VAL A 92 5.69 -8.48 -10.67
C VAL A 92 6.89 -8.18 -11.57
N LEU A 93 7.75 -7.27 -11.14
CA LEU A 93 8.96 -6.88 -11.86
C LEU A 93 9.93 -8.06 -12.04
N THR A 94 10.13 -8.87 -10.98
CA THR A 94 11.06 -10.03 -11.05
C THR A 94 10.61 -11.13 -12.01
N LYS A 95 9.34 -11.17 -12.43
CA LYS A 95 8.86 -12.12 -13.46
C LYS A 95 9.44 -11.87 -14.83
N HIS A 96 10.06 -10.73 -15.06
CA HIS A 96 10.74 -10.38 -16.30
C HIS A 96 12.24 -10.74 -16.29
N LEU A 97 12.72 -11.42 -15.24
CA LEU A 97 14.11 -11.86 -15.08
C LEU A 97 14.25 -13.35 -15.40
N PRO A 98 15.37 -13.79 -15.99
CA PRO A 98 15.68 -15.19 -16.20
C PRO A 98 16.18 -15.84 -14.89
N LEU A 99 15.25 -16.17 -14.00
CA LEU A 99 15.54 -16.75 -12.68
C LEU A 99 15.41 -18.27 -12.68
N SER A 100 16.16 -18.95 -11.81
CA SER A 100 16.03 -20.38 -11.59
C SER A 100 14.65 -20.75 -10.99
N GLY A 101 14.24 -22.02 -11.16
CA GLY A 101 12.98 -22.54 -10.61
C GLY A 101 12.84 -22.32 -9.11
N ASP A 102 13.92 -22.54 -8.35
CA ASP A 102 13.92 -22.39 -6.89
C ASP A 102 13.70 -20.92 -6.46
N LEU A 103 14.33 -19.98 -7.16
CA LEU A 103 14.10 -18.55 -6.94
C LEU A 103 12.68 -18.15 -7.27
N LEU A 104 12.13 -18.64 -8.39
CA LEU A 104 10.73 -18.38 -8.77
C LEU A 104 9.73 -18.96 -7.75
N GLN A 105 10.02 -20.13 -7.21
CA GLN A 105 9.21 -20.73 -6.14
C GLN A 105 9.25 -19.87 -4.88
N LYS A 106 10.44 -19.42 -4.45
CA LYS A 106 10.60 -18.54 -3.28
C LYS A 106 9.88 -17.20 -3.47
N ILE A 107 10.00 -16.58 -4.64
CA ILE A 107 9.26 -15.35 -4.99
C ILE A 107 7.75 -15.58 -4.88
N SER A 108 7.24 -16.69 -5.41
CA SER A 108 5.81 -17.00 -5.37
C SER A 108 5.29 -17.18 -3.93
N GLU A 109 6.11 -17.76 -3.06
CA GLU A 109 5.79 -17.88 -1.63
C GLU A 109 5.72 -16.50 -0.95
N LEU A 110 6.75 -15.66 -1.11
CA LEU A 110 6.82 -14.33 -0.52
C LEU A 110 5.73 -13.40 -1.09
N GLU A 111 5.41 -13.50 -2.39
CA GLU A 111 4.29 -12.78 -3.01
C GLU A 111 2.95 -13.18 -2.37
N ARG A 112 2.70 -14.47 -2.15
CA ARG A 112 1.49 -14.98 -1.51
C ARG A 112 1.37 -14.47 -0.07
N LEU A 113 2.47 -14.48 0.69
CA LEU A 113 2.51 -13.99 2.06
C LEU A 113 2.22 -12.49 2.13
N SER A 114 2.90 -11.67 1.31
CA SER A 114 2.69 -10.22 1.28
C SER A 114 1.24 -9.85 0.93
N ARG A 115 0.63 -10.53 -0.05
CA ARG A 115 -0.80 -10.37 -0.39
C ARG A 115 -1.72 -10.73 0.78
N ARG A 116 -1.42 -11.82 1.50
CA ARG A 116 -2.21 -12.26 2.67
C ARG A 116 -2.14 -11.23 3.79
N PHE A 117 -0.95 -10.74 4.14
CA PHE A 117 -0.78 -9.71 5.17
C PHE A 117 -1.50 -8.42 4.79
N ARG A 118 -1.33 -7.95 3.57
CA ARG A 118 -2.02 -6.75 3.08
C ARG A 118 -3.54 -6.89 3.14
N ALA A 119 -4.09 -8.04 2.79
CA ALA A 119 -5.53 -8.31 2.87
C ALA A 119 -6.04 -8.29 4.32
N ASN A 120 -5.28 -8.87 5.25
CA ASN A 120 -5.64 -8.90 6.67
C ASN A 120 -5.54 -7.53 7.35
N LEU A 121 -4.68 -6.62 6.86
CA LEU A 121 -4.57 -5.23 7.33
C LEU A 121 -5.64 -4.31 6.71
N ALA A 122 -6.36 -4.74 5.66
CA ALA A 122 -7.35 -3.91 4.99
C ALA A 122 -8.46 -3.39 5.92
N PRO A 123 -9.03 -4.19 6.84
CA PRO A 123 -10.08 -3.72 7.76
C PRO A 123 -9.68 -2.50 8.59
N ALA A 124 -8.46 -2.47 9.12
CA ALA A 124 -8.00 -1.37 9.97
C ALA A 124 -7.93 -0.06 9.16
N ARG A 125 -7.33 -0.10 7.96
CA ARG A 125 -7.26 1.09 7.09
C ARG A 125 -8.63 1.53 6.58
N GLU A 126 -9.54 0.62 6.27
CA GLU A 126 -10.88 0.98 5.82
C GLU A 126 -11.69 1.70 6.92
N TRP A 127 -11.61 1.26 8.17
CA TRP A 127 -12.25 1.95 9.29
C TRP A 127 -11.62 3.31 9.57
N GLU A 128 -10.32 3.42 9.42
CA GLU A 128 -9.61 4.69 9.55
C GLU A 128 -10.08 5.70 8.48
N ILE A 129 -10.07 5.31 7.19
CA ILE A 129 -10.57 6.13 6.08
C ILE A 129 -12.03 6.52 6.34
N PHE A 130 -12.85 5.59 6.80
CA PHE A 130 -14.23 5.87 7.13
C PHE A 130 -14.34 6.97 8.19
N PHE A 131 -13.62 6.81 9.29
CA PHE A 131 -13.69 7.75 10.40
C PHE A 131 -13.12 9.13 10.05
N GLN A 132 -11.97 9.19 9.41
CA GLN A 132 -11.29 10.44 9.09
C GLN A 132 -11.89 11.18 7.89
N SER A 133 -12.24 10.44 6.83
CA SER A 133 -12.59 11.06 5.54
C SER A 133 -14.07 11.01 5.20
N ILE A 134 -14.82 10.03 5.72
CA ILE A 134 -16.23 9.81 5.35
C ILE A 134 -17.17 10.35 6.39
N VAL A 135 -16.95 10.08 7.67
CA VAL A 135 -17.81 10.52 8.77
C VAL A 135 -18.04 12.03 8.74
N PRO A 136 -17.02 12.90 8.55
CA PRO A 136 -17.23 14.35 8.50
C PRO A 136 -18.15 14.78 7.35
N LYS A 137 -18.10 14.08 6.20
CA LYS A 137 -18.91 14.38 5.01
C LYS A 137 -20.37 13.94 5.17
N ILE A 138 -20.63 12.93 6.00
CA ILE A 138 -21.95 12.34 6.21
C ILE A 138 -22.72 13.09 7.29
N LYS A 139 -22.03 13.48 8.38
CA LYS A 139 -22.63 14.18 9.52
C LYS A 139 -23.53 15.35 9.10
N LYS A 140 -23.08 16.17 8.14
CA LYS A 140 -23.80 17.38 7.71
C LYS A 140 -24.93 17.11 6.71
N ARG A 141 -25.06 15.89 6.14
CA ARG A 141 -25.90 15.70 4.92
C ARG A 141 -26.94 14.59 4.97
N ILE A 142 -26.80 13.62 5.88
CA ILE A 142 -27.58 12.37 5.73
C ILE A 142 -28.18 11.90 7.05
N LEU A 143 -27.61 12.28 8.19
CA LEU A 143 -27.97 11.74 9.49
C LEU A 143 -28.64 12.79 10.37
N LEU A 144 -29.69 12.40 11.07
CA LEU A 144 -30.24 13.14 12.20
C LEU A 144 -29.19 13.20 13.32
N SER A 145 -29.30 14.18 14.23
CA SER A 145 -28.35 14.38 15.33
C SER A 145 -28.15 13.14 16.17
N GLU A 146 -29.21 12.42 16.47
CA GLU A 146 -29.19 11.16 17.23
C GLU A 146 -28.43 10.04 16.48
N ASP A 147 -28.70 9.86 15.18
CA ASP A 147 -28.03 8.87 14.35
C ASP A 147 -26.51 9.14 14.25
N GLN A 148 -26.09 10.40 14.42
CA GLN A 148 -24.65 10.78 14.35
C GLN A 148 -23.86 10.24 15.54
N HIS A 149 -24.45 10.26 16.75
CA HIS A 149 -23.82 9.73 17.94
C HIS A 149 -23.59 8.22 17.81
N ASP A 150 -24.65 7.48 17.47
CA ASP A 150 -24.59 6.03 17.30
C ASP A 150 -23.58 5.61 16.24
N LEU A 151 -23.52 6.33 15.10
CA LEU A 151 -22.54 6.07 14.06
C LEU A 151 -21.11 6.33 14.54
N CYS A 152 -20.88 7.42 15.28
CA CYS A 152 -19.56 7.72 15.82
C CYS A 152 -19.11 6.65 16.82
N LEU A 153 -19.98 6.20 17.72
CA LEU A 153 -19.68 5.16 18.69
C LEU A 153 -19.38 3.83 18.01
N LEU A 154 -20.22 3.42 17.04
CA LEU A 154 -20.02 2.21 16.25
C LEU A 154 -18.69 2.25 15.49
N SER A 155 -18.39 3.37 14.83
CA SER A 155 -17.18 3.51 14.01
C SER A 155 -15.91 3.51 14.87
N ARG A 156 -15.89 4.22 16.00
CA ARG A 156 -14.75 4.23 16.95
C ARG A 156 -14.48 2.85 17.52
N THR A 157 -15.53 2.14 17.96
CA THR A 157 -15.38 0.78 18.49
C THR A 157 -14.80 -0.17 17.46
N ARG A 158 -15.26 -0.09 16.21
CA ARG A 158 -14.76 -0.93 15.11
C ARG A 158 -13.34 -0.56 14.69
N GLN A 159 -13.04 0.73 14.64
CA GLN A 159 -11.68 1.22 14.37
C GLN A 159 -10.69 0.68 15.41
N LYS A 160 -10.97 0.87 16.71
CA LYS A 160 -10.12 0.38 17.80
C LYS A 160 -9.91 -1.14 17.73
N ARG A 161 -10.98 -1.92 17.56
CA ARG A 161 -10.88 -3.38 17.44
C ARG A 161 -10.06 -3.82 16.21
N SER A 162 -10.18 -3.11 15.09
CA SER A 162 -9.43 -3.46 13.88
C SER A 162 -7.96 -3.02 13.97
N ALA A 163 -7.66 -1.89 14.63
CA ALA A 163 -6.29 -1.47 14.93
C ALA A 163 -5.58 -2.47 15.84
N GLN A 164 -6.22 -2.91 16.92
CA GLN A 164 -5.68 -3.95 17.80
C GLN A 164 -5.39 -5.28 17.07
N LYS A 165 -6.28 -5.70 16.16
CA LYS A 165 -6.05 -6.90 15.34
C LYS A 165 -4.87 -6.70 14.38
N ALA A 166 -4.74 -5.51 13.81
CA ALA A 166 -3.62 -5.17 12.94
C ALA A 166 -2.30 -5.17 13.72
N GLY A 167 -2.26 -4.59 14.92
CA GLY A 167 -1.09 -4.61 15.79
C GLY A 167 -0.66 -6.04 16.13
N LYS A 168 -1.59 -6.91 16.55
CA LYS A 168 -1.29 -8.34 16.81
C LYS A 168 -0.77 -9.07 15.58
N LEU A 169 -1.25 -8.71 14.39
CA LEU A 169 -0.78 -9.31 13.14
C LEU A 169 0.64 -8.86 12.81
N LEU A 170 0.94 -7.58 12.97
CA LEU A 170 2.25 -7.00 12.71
C LEU A 170 3.31 -7.45 13.74
N ASP A 171 2.92 -7.75 14.97
CA ASP A 171 3.77 -8.31 16.04
C ASP A 171 3.87 -9.84 15.98
N SER A 172 3.33 -10.49 14.95
CA SER A 172 3.29 -11.94 14.86
C SER A 172 4.57 -12.55 14.28
N LYS A 173 4.98 -13.72 14.79
CA LYS A 173 6.11 -14.49 14.24
C LYS A 173 6.02 -14.69 12.70
N PRO A 174 4.85 -15.02 12.09
CA PRO A 174 4.77 -15.16 10.64
C PRO A 174 5.05 -13.88 9.87
N PHE A 175 4.65 -12.71 10.40
CA PHE A 175 4.95 -11.42 9.76
C PHE A 175 6.45 -11.12 9.82
N MET A 176 7.05 -11.31 10.98
CA MET A 176 8.49 -11.16 11.20
C MET A 176 9.30 -12.09 10.31
N LYS A 177 8.89 -13.37 10.25
CA LYS A 177 9.52 -14.36 9.36
C LYS A 177 9.49 -13.91 7.91
N MET A 178 8.35 -13.39 7.41
CA MET A 178 8.26 -12.85 6.04
C MET A 178 9.24 -11.69 5.80
N ILE A 179 9.38 -10.77 6.76
CA ILE A 179 10.35 -9.66 6.67
C ILE A 179 11.77 -10.19 6.56
N LEU A 180 12.16 -11.08 7.47
CA LEU A 180 13.52 -11.65 7.50
C LEU A 180 13.82 -12.45 6.23
N GLU A 181 12.91 -13.30 5.78
CA GLU A 181 13.09 -14.06 4.54
C GLU A 181 13.19 -13.16 3.30
N THR A 182 12.43 -12.05 3.28
CA THR A 182 12.52 -11.07 2.19
C THR A 182 13.87 -10.34 2.21
N ARG A 183 14.40 -10.01 3.39
CA ARG A 183 15.73 -9.41 3.55
C ARG A 183 16.83 -10.36 3.10
N MET A 184 16.83 -11.61 3.58
CA MET A 184 17.78 -12.63 3.17
C MET A 184 17.75 -12.88 1.65
N PHE A 185 16.55 -12.87 1.06
CA PHE A 185 16.38 -12.97 -0.38
C PHE A 185 17.03 -11.79 -1.10
N ALA A 186 16.88 -10.56 -0.58
CA ALA A 186 17.51 -9.36 -1.16
C ALA A 186 19.04 -9.44 -1.13
N GLU A 187 19.61 -9.87 -0.01
CA GLU A 187 21.06 -10.07 0.16
C GLU A 187 21.61 -11.15 -0.80
N GLY A 188 20.84 -12.22 -1.01
CA GLY A 188 21.18 -13.27 -1.99
C GLY A 188 21.06 -12.80 -3.43
N PHE A 189 20.09 -11.92 -3.70
CA PHE A 189 19.83 -11.39 -5.04
C PHE A 189 21.01 -10.58 -5.58
N SER A 190 21.68 -9.80 -4.73
CA SER A 190 22.84 -8.99 -5.10
C SER A 190 24.02 -9.82 -5.66
N LYS A 191 24.03 -11.13 -5.40
CA LYS A 191 25.10 -12.07 -5.82
C LYS A 191 24.81 -12.78 -7.15
N LEU A 192 23.65 -12.51 -7.77
CA LEU A 192 23.32 -13.09 -9.07
C LEU A 192 24.20 -12.49 -10.18
N GLY A 193 24.46 -13.29 -11.21
CA GLY A 193 25.17 -12.83 -12.39
C GLY A 193 24.39 -11.74 -13.14
N GLU A 194 25.13 -10.87 -13.81
CA GLU A 194 24.56 -9.80 -14.63
C GLU A 194 24.30 -10.33 -16.04
N ASN A 195 23.04 -10.29 -16.47
CA ASN A 195 22.63 -10.73 -17.81
C ASN A 195 22.14 -9.57 -18.68
N GLU A 196 21.91 -8.40 -18.12
CA GLU A 196 21.31 -7.23 -18.77
C GLU A 196 21.67 -5.97 -17.98
N SER A 197 21.86 -4.82 -18.64
CA SER A 197 22.06 -3.55 -17.95
C SER A 197 20.79 -3.10 -17.24
N LEU A 198 20.95 -2.30 -16.16
CA LEU A 198 19.83 -1.73 -15.40
C LEU A 198 18.92 -0.87 -16.30
N GLU A 199 19.50 -0.08 -17.20
CA GLU A 199 18.79 0.80 -18.11
C GLU A 199 17.93 0.01 -19.10
N SER A 200 18.51 -1.03 -19.72
CA SER A 200 17.81 -1.91 -20.66
C SER A 200 16.63 -2.64 -19.99
N PHE A 201 16.89 -3.23 -18.82
CA PHE A 201 15.87 -3.89 -18.02
C PHE A 201 14.73 -2.94 -17.64
N ARG A 202 15.08 -1.74 -17.16
CA ARG A 202 14.11 -0.72 -16.77
C ARG A 202 13.23 -0.30 -17.94
N ALA A 203 13.84 0.06 -19.09
CA ALA A 203 13.11 0.47 -20.29
C ALA A 203 12.12 -0.62 -20.73
N ARG A 204 12.58 -1.87 -20.80
CA ARG A 204 11.75 -3.03 -21.15
C ARG A 204 10.61 -3.25 -20.13
N ALA A 205 10.89 -3.16 -18.84
CA ALA A 205 9.87 -3.36 -17.79
C ALA A 205 8.79 -2.27 -17.84
N LEU A 206 9.18 -1.00 -17.99
CA LEU A 206 8.24 0.11 -18.10
C LEU A 206 7.38 0.04 -19.36
N LEU A 207 7.97 -0.35 -20.50
CA LEU A 207 7.24 -0.58 -21.74
C LEU A 207 6.13 -1.64 -21.57
N VAL A 208 6.48 -2.79 -20.98
CA VAL A 208 5.51 -3.88 -20.76
C VAL A 208 4.39 -3.44 -19.80
N LEU A 209 4.75 -2.78 -18.70
CA LEU A 209 3.77 -2.29 -17.73
C LEU A 209 2.91 -1.15 -18.29
N GLY A 210 3.46 -0.26 -19.09
CA GLY A 210 2.73 0.79 -19.81
C GLY A 210 1.70 0.20 -20.78
N ARG A 211 2.07 -0.80 -21.55
CA ARG A 211 1.15 -1.54 -22.44
C ARG A 211 0.01 -2.22 -21.66
N ASP A 212 0.29 -2.80 -20.47
CA ASP A 212 -0.75 -3.36 -19.60
C ASP A 212 -1.72 -2.28 -19.09
N VAL A 213 -1.21 -1.10 -18.70
CA VAL A 213 -2.03 0.05 -18.31
C VAL A 213 -2.92 0.49 -19.47
N TYR A 214 -2.36 0.69 -20.65
CA TYR A 214 -3.09 1.09 -21.85
C TYR A 214 -4.20 0.10 -22.19
N SER A 215 -3.88 -1.18 -22.30
CA SER A 215 -4.86 -2.24 -22.56
C SER A 215 -6.02 -2.23 -21.59
N ARG A 216 -5.76 -2.00 -20.28
CA ARG A 216 -6.78 -1.92 -19.24
C ARG A 216 -7.56 -0.61 -19.26
N SER A 217 -6.98 0.47 -19.75
CA SER A 217 -7.68 1.76 -19.91
C SER A 217 -8.73 1.71 -21.03
N CYS A 218 -8.44 0.98 -22.09
CA CYS A 218 -9.34 0.74 -23.20
C CYS A 218 -10.41 -0.32 -22.93
N ALA A 219 -10.23 -1.15 -21.88
CA ALA A 219 -11.13 -2.23 -21.54
C ALA A 219 -12.44 -1.72 -20.94
N GLU A 220 -13.36 -2.67 -20.66
CA GLU A 220 -14.69 -2.41 -20.11
C GLU A 220 -14.69 -1.43 -18.93
N ARG A 221 -15.47 -0.36 -19.03
CA ARG A 221 -15.66 0.71 -18.03
C ARG A 221 -16.51 0.26 -16.83
N SER A 222 -16.29 -0.97 -16.40
CA SER A 222 -16.94 -1.54 -15.22
C SER A 222 -16.14 -1.26 -13.95
N ARG A 223 -16.76 -1.44 -12.80
CA ARG A 223 -16.07 -1.39 -11.52
C ARG A 223 -14.90 -2.40 -11.45
N LYS A 224 -15.06 -3.59 -12.03
CA LYS A 224 -14.03 -4.62 -12.08
C LYS A 224 -12.86 -4.19 -12.98
N GLY A 225 -13.17 -3.57 -14.11
CA GLY A 225 -12.19 -2.94 -15.00
C GLY A 225 -11.42 -1.82 -14.29
N ALA A 226 -12.12 -0.88 -13.66
CA ALA A 226 -11.50 0.20 -12.89
C ALA A 226 -10.59 -0.31 -11.75
N HIS A 227 -10.96 -1.41 -11.08
CA HIS A 227 -10.10 -2.02 -10.07
C HIS A 227 -8.83 -2.63 -10.67
N ARG A 228 -8.93 -3.31 -11.82
CA ARG A 228 -7.77 -3.87 -12.53
C ARG A 228 -6.84 -2.76 -13.03
N LEU A 229 -7.40 -1.70 -13.62
CA LEU A 229 -6.64 -0.52 -14.05
C LEU A 229 -5.90 0.13 -12.87
N ARG A 230 -6.57 0.33 -11.73
CA ARG A 230 -5.93 0.87 -10.52
C ARG A 230 -4.74 0.03 -10.04
N ILE A 231 -4.83 -1.30 -10.13
CA ILE A 231 -3.72 -2.18 -9.76
C ILE A 231 -2.55 -1.98 -10.74
N ALA A 232 -2.81 -1.98 -12.04
CA ALA A 232 -1.80 -1.78 -13.08
C ALA A 232 -1.10 -0.41 -12.92
N LEU A 233 -1.85 0.68 -12.79
CA LEU A 233 -1.30 2.02 -12.56
C LEU A 233 -0.46 2.11 -11.29
N LYS A 234 -0.86 1.44 -10.20
CA LYS A 234 -0.02 1.40 -8.99
C LYS A 234 1.27 0.64 -9.20
N THR A 235 1.22 -0.50 -9.90
CA THR A 235 2.42 -1.27 -10.22
C THR A 235 3.35 -0.45 -11.09
N PHE A 236 2.84 0.17 -12.16
CA PHE A 236 3.60 1.05 -13.03
C PHE A 236 4.27 2.18 -12.24
N ARG A 237 3.52 2.91 -11.42
CA ARG A 237 4.05 3.99 -10.58
C ARG A 237 5.18 3.51 -9.65
N TYR A 238 4.98 2.40 -8.94
CA TYR A 238 6.01 1.93 -8.00
C TYR A 238 7.27 1.47 -8.72
N VAL A 239 7.13 0.83 -9.88
CA VAL A 239 8.30 0.40 -10.68
C VAL A 239 9.04 1.63 -11.24
N SER A 240 8.35 2.69 -11.66
CA SER A 240 8.97 3.96 -12.04
C SER A 240 9.71 4.61 -10.86
N GLU A 241 9.15 4.53 -9.64
CA GLU A 241 9.78 5.07 -8.42
C GLU A 241 10.99 4.23 -7.95
N PHE A 242 11.10 2.95 -8.33
CA PHE A 242 12.25 2.11 -7.95
C PHE A 242 13.55 2.55 -8.63
N PHE A 243 13.46 3.04 -9.83
CA PHE A 243 14.60 3.45 -10.65
C PHE A 243 14.33 4.87 -11.19
N PRO A 244 14.52 5.91 -10.37
CA PRO A 244 14.23 7.27 -10.80
C PRO A 244 15.16 7.70 -11.93
N GLU A 245 14.60 8.33 -12.95
CA GLU A 245 15.34 8.96 -14.02
C GLU A 245 15.89 10.30 -13.58
N ASN A 246 17.06 10.66 -14.11
CA ASN A 246 17.41 12.06 -14.24
C ASN A 246 16.45 12.68 -15.25
N LYS A 247 15.54 13.56 -14.80
CA LYS A 247 14.56 14.25 -15.66
C LYS A 247 15.19 15.00 -16.85
N ARG A 248 16.51 15.22 -16.83
CA ARG A 248 17.25 15.86 -17.93
C ARG A 248 17.44 14.96 -19.16
N ASP A 249 17.40 13.66 -18.97
CA ASP A 249 17.79 12.71 -20.00
C ASP A 249 16.59 12.12 -20.77
N HIS A 250 15.36 12.29 -20.26
CA HIS A 250 14.15 11.75 -20.90
C HIS A 250 12.98 12.74 -20.81
N PRO A 251 12.78 13.59 -21.87
CA PRO A 251 11.65 14.50 -21.97
C PRO A 251 10.29 13.77 -22.05
N ASP A 252 10.26 12.51 -22.46
CA ASP A 252 9.06 11.68 -22.62
C ASP A 252 8.65 10.94 -21.33
N SER A 253 9.13 11.40 -20.17
CA SER A 253 8.73 10.82 -18.89
C SER A 253 7.20 10.85 -18.72
N PRO A 254 6.57 9.78 -18.15
CA PRO A 254 5.13 9.73 -17.96
C PRO A 254 4.59 10.98 -17.28
N ASP A 255 3.44 11.46 -17.71
CA ASP A 255 2.76 12.57 -17.04
C ASP A 255 2.37 12.16 -15.60
N ILE A 256 3.22 12.58 -14.66
CA ILE A 256 3.11 12.24 -13.24
C ILE A 256 1.82 12.83 -12.65
N ASP A 257 1.39 14.01 -13.08
CA ASP A 257 0.20 14.66 -12.56
C ASP A 257 -1.06 13.92 -13.01
N MET A 258 -1.12 13.51 -14.26
CA MET A 258 -2.19 12.69 -14.79
C MET A 258 -2.24 11.31 -14.11
N LEU A 259 -1.09 10.69 -13.88
CA LEU A 259 -0.99 9.43 -13.14
C LEU A 259 -1.53 9.57 -11.71
N HIS A 260 -1.17 10.66 -11.02
CA HIS A 260 -1.67 10.95 -9.68
C HIS A 260 -3.17 11.19 -9.67
N GLU A 261 -3.71 11.97 -10.61
CA GLU A 261 -5.15 12.21 -10.72
C GLU A 261 -5.93 10.91 -10.96
N ALA A 262 -5.48 10.09 -11.90
CA ALA A 262 -6.09 8.79 -12.18
C ALA A 262 -6.09 7.88 -10.95
N LEU A 263 -4.95 7.78 -10.25
CA LEU A 263 -4.82 6.98 -9.04
C LEU A 263 -5.68 7.50 -7.90
N GLU A 264 -5.85 8.81 -7.74
CA GLU A 264 -6.72 9.41 -6.74
C GLU A 264 -8.20 9.08 -7.02
N ARG A 265 -8.67 9.25 -8.26
CA ARG A 265 -10.06 8.95 -8.65
C ARG A 265 -10.36 7.46 -8.48
N LEU A 266 -9.50 6.58 -8.98
CA LEU A 266 -9.61 5.13 -8.82
C LEU A 266 -9.47 4.69 -7.36
N GLY A 267 -8.66 5.40 -6.57
CA GLY A 267 -8.52 5.21 -5.13
C GLY A 267 -9.83 5.47 -4.40
N ARG A 268 -10.44 6.65 -4.63
CA ARG A 268 -11.73 7.02 -4.05
C ARG A 268 -12.84 6.02 -4.41
N LEU A 269 -12.89 5.57 -5.67
CA LEU A 269 -13.85 4.55 -6.11
C LEU A 269 -13.70 3.26 -5.31
N ASN A 270 -12.45 2.77 -5.18
CA ASN A 270 -12.16 1.56 -4.43
C ASN A 270 -12.53 1.69 -2.95
N ASP A 271 -12.25 2.83 -2.33
CA ASP A 271 -12.54 3.07 -0.91
C ASP A 271 -14.04 3.07 -0.64
N TYR A 272 -14.83 3.77 -1.46
CA TYR A 272 -16.29 3.75 -1.33
C TYR A 272 -16.87 2.34 -1.53
N TYR A 273 -16.36 1.60 -2.51
CA TYR A 273 -16.79 0.22 -2.73
C TYR A 273 -16.45 -0.69 -1.55
N SER A 274 -15.21 -0.66 -1.08
CA SER A 274 -14.75 -1.51 0.03
C SER A 274 -15.56 -1.25 1.29
N LEU A 275 -15.79 0.03 1.60
CA LEU A 275 -16.63 0.44 2.73
C LEU A 275 -18.08 -0.01 2.56
N ARG A 276 -18.66 0.17 1.37
CA ARG A 276 -20.03 -0.31 1.10
C ARG A 276 -20.17 -1.81 1.31
N MET A 277 -19.22 -2.60 0.83
CA MET A 277 -19.23 -4.06 1.03
C MET A 277 -19.07 -4.43 2.50
N ARG A 278 -18.26 -3.67 3.26
CA ARG A 278 -18.10 -3.85 4.69
C ARG A 278 -19.39 -3.53 5.45
N PHE A 279 -20.04 -2.42 5.14
CA PHE A 279 -21.33 -2.06 5.74
C PHE A 279 -22.45 -3.04 5.38
N TRP A 280 -22.45 -3.58 4.16
CA TRP A 280 -23.39 -4.61 3.78
C TRP A 280 -23.25 -5.88 4.63
N LYS A 281 -21.99 -6.33 4.88
CA LYS A 281 -21.71 -7.45 5.79
C LYS A 281 -22.07 -7.11 7.24
N LEU A 282 -21.83 -5.88 7.67
CA LEU A 282 -22.15 -5.43 9.01
C LEU A 282 -23.66 -5.39 9.25
N ARG A 283 -24.44 -4.87 8.28
CA ARG A 283 -25.91 -4.80 8.36
C ARG A 283 -26.55 -6.15 8.62
N LYS A 284 -25.99 -7.22 8.07
CA LYS A 284 -26.48 -8.60 8.27
C LYS A 284 -26.29 -9.09 9.73
N LYS A 285 -25.32 -8.52 10.44
CA LYS A 285 -24.95 -8.90 11.81
C LYS A 285 -25.47 -7.91 12.85
N GLU A 286 -26.07 -6.80 12.41
CA GLU A 286 -26.55 -5.75 13.30
C GLU A 286 -27.92 -6.14 13.88
N GLY A 287 -27.99 -6.23 15.21
CA GLY A 287 -29.21 -6.60 15.94
C GLY A 287 -30.22 -5.45 16.08
N SER A 288 -29.72 -4.23 16.20
CA SER A 288 -30.53 -3.03 16.40
C SER A 288 -31.23 -2.60 15.10
N GLN A 289 -32.53 -2.31 15.18
CA GLN A 289 -33.30 -1.76 14.05
C GLN A 289 -32.76 -0.40 13.61
N ASN A 290 -32.43 0.48 14.57
CA ASN A 290 -31.84 1.78 14.31
C ASN A 290 -30.48 1.63 13.62
N GLY A 291 -29.59 0.78 14.13
CA GLY A 291 -28.29 0.49 13.52
C GLY A 291 -28.42 0.00 12.08
N ARG A 292 -29.36 -0.91 11.80
CA ARG A 292 -29.65 -1.39 10.42
C ARG A 292 -30.14 -0.28 9.49
N ARG A 293 -30.94 0.67 10.02
CA ARG A 293 -31.41 1.85 9.29
C ARG A 293 -30.26 2.79 8.92
N ILE A 294 -29.42 3.14 9.89
CA ILE A 294 -28.23 4.00 9.68
C ILE A 294 -27.31 3.38 8.64
N ILE A 295 -26.94 2.11 8.81
CA ILE A 295 -26.09 1.37 7.88
C ILE A 295 -26.71 1.33 6.47
N GLY A 296 -28.03 1.15 6.37
CA GLY A 296 -28.75 1.19 5.09
C GLY A 296 -28.59 2.52 4.35
N ARG A 297 -28.76 3.65 5.04
CA ARG A 297 -28.55 5.00 4.48
C ARG A 297 -27.09 5.19 4.00
N LEU A 298 -26.12 4.71 4.76
CA LEU A 298 -24.69 4.74 4.39
C LEU A 298 -24.42 3.95 3.11
N ILE A 299 -24.97 2.75 2.98
CA ILE A 299 -24.81 1.90 1.78
C ILE A 299 -25.35 2.63 0.55
N ILE A 300 -26.53 3.25 0.64
CA ILE A 300 -27.14 4.00 -0.47
C ILE A 300 -26.27 5.19 -0.85
N TRP A 301 -25.78 5.94 0.13
CA TRP A 301 -24.92 7.10 -0.13
C TRP A 301 -23.61 6.71 -0.80
N LEU A 302 -22.93 5.66 -0.29
CA LEU A 302 -21.70 5.14 -0.88
C LEU A 302 -21.92 4.69 -2.32
N ARG A 303 -23.05 3.99 -2.61
CA ARG A 303 -23.39 3.55 -3.97
C ARG A 303 -23.59 4.73 -4.92
N ARG A 304 -24.21 5.82 -4.47
CA ARG A 304 -24.36 7.05 -5.28
C ARG A 304 -22.98 7.68 -5.59
N LYS A 305 -22.08 7.70 -4.60
CA LYS A 305 -20.72 8.21 -4.79
C LYS A 305 -19.90 7.34 -5.75
N GLU A 306 -19.99 6.00 -5.63
CA GLU A 306 -19.36 5.06 -6.57
C GLU A 306 -19.81 5.34 -8.01
N LYS A 307 -21.13 5.44 -8.26
CA LYS A 307 -21.65 5.72 -9.61
C LYS A 307 -21.12 7.04 -10.19
N LYS A 308 -21.10 8.11 -9.36
CA LYS A 308 -20.60 9.42 -9.81
C LYS A 308 -19.11 9.38 -10.18
N ILE A 309 -18.29 8.70 -9.39
CA ILE A 309 -16.84 8.58 -9.68
C ILE A 309 -16.62 7.67 -10.89
N LEU A 310 -17.32 6.55 -11.01
CA LEU A 310 -17.18 5.66 -12.15
C LEU A 310 -17.48 6.39 -13.47
N ALA A 311 -18.51 7.25 -13.50
CA ALA A 311 -18.82 8.08 -14.65
C ALA A 311 -17.73 9.14 -14.95
N SER A 312 -17.00 9.62 -13.95
CA SER A 312 -15.88 10.56 -14.16
C SER A 312 -14.60 9.88 -14.66
N ILE A 313 -14.37 8.62 -14.26
CA ILE A 313 -13.22 7.83 -14.71
C ILE A 313 -13.33 7.52 -16.21
N SER A 314 -14.53 7.34 -16.73
CA SER A 314 -14.73 7.09 -18.16
C SER A 314 -14.26 8.23 -19.08
N ARG A 315 -13.94 9.39 -18.54
CA ARG A 315 -13.44 10.57 -19.26
C ARG A 315 -11.92 10.77 -19.09
N LEU A 316 -11.23 9.88 -18.36
CA LEU A 316 -9.78 9.96 -18.24
C LEU A 316 -9.13 9.47 -19.54
N ASP A 317 -8.38 10.34 -20.16
CA ASP A 317 -7.48 9.96 -21.22
C ASP A 317 -6.12 9.58 -20.58
N LEU A 318 -5.71 8.34 -20.73
CA LEU A 318 -4.45 7.82 -20.18
C LEU A 318 -3.42 7.55 -21.28
N SER A 319 -3.64 8.06 -22.50
CA SER A 319 -2.74 7.84 -23.62
C SER A 319 -1.34 8.40 -23.35
N SER A 320 -1.25 9.57 -22.71
CA SER A 320 0.03 10.22 -22.39
C SER A 320 0.86 9.48 -21.30
N ILE A 321 0.23 8.62 -20.51
CA ILE A 321 0.95 7.78 -19.53
C ILE A 321 1.66 6.61 -20.21
N CYS A 322 1.26 6.26 -21.44
CA CYS A 322 1.63 5.04 -22.15
C CYS A 322 2.48 5.31 -23.39
N VAL A 323 2.91 6.54 -23.61
CA VAL A 323 3.82 6.90 -24.70
C VAL A 323 5.24 6.50 -24.31
N PHE A 324 5.70 5.36 -24.87
CA PHE A 324 7.08 4.90 -24.84
C PHE A 324 7.54 4.55 -26.25
#